data_96eed31eded235f2f93a0f581150a4e6
#
_entry.id   96eed31eded235f2f93a0f581150a4e6
#
_cell.length_a   1.000
_cell.length_b   1.000
_cell.length_c   1.000
_cell.angle_alpha   90.00
_cell.angle_beta   90.00
_cell.angle_gamma   90.00
#
_symmetry.space_group_name_H-M   'P 1'
#
loop_
_entity.id
_entity.type
_entity.pdbx_description
1 polymer ?
#
loop_
_entity_poly.entity_id
_entity_poly.type
_entity_poly.pdbx_seq_one_letter_code
_entity_poly.pdbx_strand_id
1 'polypeptide(L)'
;MVARRRSLLLRGVLVLLLLALAGAEWLLRDRRARYQAETTRLRAGMTALERARADALLAAEQDRGALALALIRRQAAGDVALHLAVSAESGYVALERGAVRLRRFPAEMAADQAPEAAGRPVAAPRGLRHVERLVAAGDPAPDVPWWPGESPQPRWPTPLAVVASGGVLIYARPDSGALAQPGRVLPGAVRVAAHDLAAIRASITPGMPVYFF
;
A
#
# COMPACT_ATOMS: atom_id res chain seq x y z
N MET A 1 18.84 18.73 -41.07
CA MET A 1 18.57 19.74 -40.02
C MET A 1 17.60 19.30 -38.92
N VAL A 2 16.63 18.41 -39.17
CA VAL A 2 15.60 17.97 -38.22
C VAL A 2 16.17 17.13 -37.05
N ALA A 3 17.15 16.27 -37.28
CA ALA A 3 17.74 15.41 -36.25
C ALA A 3 18.46 16.20 -35.12
N ARG A 4 19.13 17.29 -35.49
CA ARG A 4 19.87 18.14 -34.53
C ARG A 4 18.94 18.94 -33.59
N ARG A 5 17.77 19.33 -34.07
CA ARG A 5 16.74 20.02 -33.26
C ARG A 5 16.10 19.05 -32.26
N ARG A 6 15.86 17.79 -32.65
CA ARG A 6 15.31 16.74 -31.73
C ARG A 6 16.27 16.41 -30.58
N SER A 7 17.58 16.33 -30.83
CA SER A 7 18.55 16.08 -29.80
C SER A 7 18.70 17.22 -28.79
N LEU A 8 18.53 18.47 -29.23
CA LEU A 8 18.55 19.63 -28.33
C LEU A 8 17.30 19.69 -27.46
N LEU A 9 16.13 19.35 -27.98
CA LEU A 9 14.88 19.28 -27.21
C LEU A 9 14.94 18.16 -26.18
N LEU A 10 15.45 16.99 -26.53
CA LEU A 10 15.64 15.86 -25.59
C LEU A 10 16.59 16.21 -24.45
N ARG A 11 17.69 16.90 -24.74
CA ARG A 11 18.62 17.37 -23.69
C ARG A 11 17.99 18.41 -22.78
N GLY A 12 17.18 19.34 -23.32
CA GLY A 12 16.45 20.34 -22.54
C GLY A 12 15.42 19.68 -21.58
N VAL A 13 14.67 18.70 -22.08
CA VAL A 13 13.72 17.93 -21.26
C VAL A 13 14.44 17.14 -20.16
N LEU A 14 15.57 16.51 -20.47
CA LEU A 14 16.36 15.79 -19.48
C LEU A 14 16.88 16.69 -18.37
N VAL A 15 17.40 17.86 -18.71
CA VAL A 15 17.87 18.87 -17.73
C VAL A 15 16.72 19.35 -16.85
N LEU A 16 15.56 19.64 -17.43
CA LEU A 16 14.36 20.04 -16.68
C LEU A 16 13.91 18.96 -15.71
N LEU A 17 13.95 17.70 -16.12
CA LEU A 17 13.57 16.55 -15.29
C LEU A 17 14.56 16.35 -14.14
N LEU A 18 15.86 16.53 -14.38
CA LEU A 18 16.89 16.48 -13.34
C LEU A 18 16.74 17.62 -12.32
N LEU A 19 16.42 18.83 -12.79
CA LEU A 19 16.15 19.98 -11.90
C LEU A 19 14.89 19.78 -11.07
N ALA A 20 13.83 19.20 -11.65
CA ALA A 20 12.61 18.86 -10.92
C ALA A 20 12.86 17.80 -9.85
N LEU A 21 13.64 16.75 -10.15
CA LEU A 21 14.05 15.73 -9.20
C LEU A 21 14.90 16.29 -8.06
N ALA A 22 15.89 17.13 -8.39
CA ALA A 22 16.72 17.80 -7.39
C ALA A 22 15.90 18.73 -6.49
N GLY A 23 14.94 19.46 -7.05
CA GLY A 23 14.01 20.32 -6.30
C GLY A 23 13.10 19.51 -5.37
N ALA A 24 12.57 18.37 -5.83
CA ALA A 24 11.77 17.47 -5.02
C ALA A 24 12.57 16.86 -3.86
N GLU A 25 13.80 16.42 -4.13
CA GLU A 25 14.70 15.88 -3.10
C GLU A 25 15.08 16.93 -2.05
N TRP A 26 15.35 18.16 -2.49
CA TRP A 26 15.62 19.26 -1.58
C TRP A 26 14.40 19.59 -0.70
N LEU A 27 13.20 19.63 -1.26
CA LEU A 27 11.97 19.87 -0.51
C LEU A 27 11.71 18.78 0.54
N LEU A 28 11.96 17.52 0.21
CA LEU A 28 11.83 16.41 1.12
C LEU A 28 12.87 16.48 2.27
N ARG A 29 14.11 16.87 1.96
CA ARG A 29 15.14 17.08 2.97
C ARG A 29 14.80 18.23 3.90
N ASP A 30 14.30 19.34 3.36
CA ASP A 30 13.88 20.50 4.16
C ASP A 30 12.71 20.15 5.10
N ARG A 31 11.69 19.44 4.60
CA ARG A 31 10.61 18.94 5.45
C ARG A 31 11.12 18.01 6.56
N ARG A 32 11.98 17.06 6.25
CA ARG A 32 12.58 16.18 7.26
C ARG A 32 13.38 16.96 8.30
N ALA A 33 14.18 17.94 7.88
CA ALA A 33 14.94 18.78 8.78
C ALA A 33 14.04 19.58 9.74
N ARG A 34 12.93 20.13 9.25
CA ARG A 34 11.95 20.83 10.09
C ARG A 34 11.31 19.91 11.13
N TYR A 35 10.85 18.70 10.72
CA TYR A 35 10.31 17.73 11.67
C TYR A 35 11.33 17.30 12.72
N GLN A 36 12.57 17.07 12.30
CA GLN A 36 13.66 16.74 13.23
C GLN A 36 13.97 17.89 14.20
N ALA A 37 14.00 19.14 13.72
CA ALA A 37 14.20 20.30 14.55
C ALA A 37 13.06 20.48 15.57
N GLU A 38 11.82 20.28 15.14
CA GLU A 38 10.65 20.38 16.02
C GLU A 38 10.64 19.27 17.07
N THR A 39 10.91 18.02 16.69
CA THR A 39 11.03 16.91 17.64
C THR A 39 12.16 17.12 18.64
N THR A 40 13.31 17.65 18.19
CA THR A 40 14.43 17.98 19.05
C THR A 40 14.06 19.11 20.03
N ARG A 41 13.37 20.14 19.55
CA ARG A 41 12.87 21.25 20.38
C ARG A 41 11.89 20.77 21.45
N LEU A 42 10.92 19.93 21.06
CA LEU A 42 9.96 19.35 22.01
C LEU A 42 10.66 18.47 23.04
N ARG A 43 11.61 17.62 22.63
CA ARG A 43 12.41 16.81 23.55
C ARG A 43 13.32 17.64 24.48
N ALA A 44 13.83 18.78 24.01
CA ALA A 44 14.63 19.66 24.86
C ALA A 44 13.83 20.31 26.00
N GLY A 45 12.51 20.52 25.78
CA GLY A 45 11.63 21.04 26.83
C GLY A 45 11.14 19.98 27.83
N MET A 46 11.42 18.71 27.61
CA MET A 46 11.03 17.62 28.51
C MET A 46 12.05 17.39 29.60
N THR A 47 11.59 17.07 30.80
CA THR A 47 12.45 16.58 31.88
C THR A 47 13.06 15.21 31.51
N ALA A 48 14.14 14.82 32.18
CA ALA A 48 14.76 13.51 31.95
C ALA A 48 13.80 12.35 32.19
N LEU A 49 12.91 12.48 33.18
CA LEU A 49 11.88 11.46 33.48
C LEU A 49 10.82 11.35 32.39
N GLU A 50 10.36 12.48 31.85
CA GLU A 50 9.37 12.50 30.75
C GLU A 50 9.96 11.92 29.47
N ARG A 51 11.23 12.22 29.17
CA ARG A 51 11.94 11.61 28.03
C ARG A 51 12.04 10.11 28.17
N ALA A 52 12.47 9.63 29.33
CA ALA A 52 12.57 8.19 29.60
C ALA A 52 11.20 7.48 29.48
N ARG A 53 10.12 8.12 29.96
CA ARG A 53 8.76 7.58 29.80
C ARG A 53 8.31 7.56 28.35
N ALA A 54 8.55 8.63 27.60
CA ALA A 54 8.19 8.69 26.18
C ALA A 54 8.95 7.62 25.36
N ASP A 55 10.24 7.48 25.61
CA ASP A 55 11.07 6.48 24.93
C ASP A 55 10.64 5.03 25.31
N ALA A 56 10.28 4.79 26.57
CA ALA A 56 9.76 3.49 27.01
C ALA A 56 8.39 3.17 26.39
N LEU A 57 7.51 4.16 26.25
CA LEU A 57 6.22 3.96 25.57
C LEU A 57 6.41 3.66 24.07
N LEU A 58 7.29 4.37 23.40
CA LEU A 58 7.59 4.11 21.99
C LEU A 58 8.19 2.72 21.78
N ALA A 59 9.14 2.31 22.63
CA ALA A 59 9.72 0.97 22.61
C ALA A 59 8.63 -0.10 22.84
N ALA A 60 7.76 0.08 23.83
CA ALA A 60 6.67 -0.85 24.11
C ALA A 60 5.67 -0.99 22.94
N GLU A 61 5.35 0.12 22.25
CA GLU A 61 4.48 0.07 21.07
C GLU A 61 5.16 -0.62 19.88
N GLN A 62 6.47 -0.41 19.68
CA GLN A 62 7.25 -1.11 18.65
C GLN A 62 7.29 -2.62 18.92
N ASP A 63 7.55 -3.01 20.17
CA ASP A 63 7.58 -4.42 20.58
C ASP A 63 6.21 -5.08 20.41
N ARG A 64 5.12 -4.40 20.78
CA ARG A 64 3.74 -4.90 20.54
C ARG A 64 3.47 -5.08 19.05
N GLY A 65 3.88 -4.12 18.23
CA GLY A 65 3.74 -4.21 16.78
C GLY A 65 4.50 -5.40 16.19
N ALA A 66 5.75 -5.60 16.59
CA ALA A 66 6.58 -6.71 16.17
C ALA A 66 6.00 -8.07 16.60
N LEU A 67 5.54 -8.17 17.85
CA LEU A 67 4.90 -9.37 18.39
C LEU A 67 3.61 -9.70 17.63
N ALA A 68 2.76 -8.72 17.37
CA ALA A 68 1.53 -8.90 16.61
C ALA A 68 1.82 -9.43 15.20
N LEU A 69 2.82 -8.88 14.50
CA LEU A 69 3.23 -9.37 13.19
C LEU A 69 3.79 -10.80 13.24
N ALA A 70 4.59 -11.13 14.27
CA ALA A 70 5.12 -12.47 14.46
C ALA A 70 3.99 -13.49 14.70
N LEU A 71 2.98 -13.14 15.50
CA LEU A 71 1.80 -13.97 15.72
C LEU A 71 1.00 -14.21 14.44
N ILE A 72 0.76 -13.19 13.65
CA ILE A 72 0.04 -13.31 12.37
C ILE A 72 0.82 -14.21 11.39
N ARG A 73 2.14 -14.05 11.29
CA ARG A 73 3.00 -14.91 10.46
C ARG A 73 2.96 -16.36 10.91
N ARG A 74 3.01 -16.60 12.22
CA ARG A 74 2.91 -17.94 12.80
C ARG A 74 1.54 -18.55 12.55
N GLN A 75 0.47 -17.77 12.68
CA GLN A 75 -0.88 -18.22 12.39
C GLN A 75 -1.03 -18.60 10.90
N ALA A 76 -0.57 -17.75 9.98
CA ALA A 76 -0.57 -18.05 8.55
C ALA A 76 0.20 -19.35 8.24
N ALA A 77 1.40 -19.52 8.78
CA ALA A 77 2.20 -20.73 8.59
C ALA A 77 1.56 -22.00 9.15
N GLY A 78 0.73 -21.88 10.18
CA GLY A 78 -0.04 -22.99 10.77
C GLY A 78 -1.36 -23.29 10.09
N ASP A 79 -1.86 -22.39 9.23
CA ASP A 79 -3.13 -22.55 8.55
C ASP A 79 -3.02 -23.53 7.38
N VAL A 80 -3.54 -24.72 7.52
CA VAL A 80 -3.53 -25.76 6.47
C VAL A 80 -4.47 -25.47 5.32
N ALA A 81 -5.38 -24.52 5.47
CA ALA A 81 -6.24 -24.05 4.41
C ALA A 81 -5.46 -23.21 3.39
N LEU A 82 -5.99 -23.13 2.16
CA LEU A 82 -5.46 -22.21 1.18
C LEU A 82 -5.77 -20.78 1.60
N HIS A 83 -4.76 -19.91 1.59
CA HIS A 83 -4.90 -18.53 2.03
C HIS A 83 -4.02 -17.58 1.23
N LEU A 84 -4.34 -16.29 1.29
CA LEU A 84 -3.48 -15.22 0.78
C LEU A 84 -2.61 -14.66 1.91
N ALA A 85 -1.33 -14.48 1.63
CA ALA A 85 -0.37 -13.81 2.50
C ALA A 85 0.08 -12.52 1.83
N VAL A 86 -0.12 -11.38 2.49
CA VAL A 86 0.20 -10.05 1.97
C VAL A 86 1.24 -9.42 2.89
N SER A 87 2.43 -9.14 2.36
CA SER A 87 3.49 -8.46 3.09
C SER A 87 3.64 -7.03 2.61
N ALA A 88 3.25 -6.08 3.47
CA ALA A 88 3.41 -4.65 3.20
C ALA A 88 4.89 -4.24 3.15
N GLU A 89 5.69 -4.78 4.07
CA GLU A 89 7.11 -4.48 4.17
C GLU A 89 7.91 -4.97 2.96
N SER A 90 7.61 -6.18 2.50
CA SER A 90 8.34 -6.83 1.40
C SER A 90 7.68 -6.63 0.03
N GLY A 91 6.53 -5.94 -0.04
CA GLY A 91 5.84 -5.60 -1.27
C GLY A 91 5.43 -6.82 -2.10
N TYR A 92 4.79 -7.82 -1.50
CA TYR A 92 4.30 -8.98 -2.25
C TYR A 92 2.95 -9.49 -1.75
N VAL A 93 2.28 -10.22 -2.64
CA VAL A 93 1.16 -11.11 -2.33
C VAL A 93 1.60 -12.54 -2.65
N ALA A 94 1.23 -13.49 -1.83
CA ALA A 94 1.46 -14.90 -2.07
C ALA A 94 0.19 -15.71 -1.84
N LEU A 95 0.03 -16.78 -2.60
CA LEU A 95 -0.93 -17.84 -2.36
C LEU A 95 -0.19 -18.96 -1.63
N GLU A 96 -0.64 -19.29 -0.43
CA GLU A 96 0.05 -20.22 0.47
C GLU A 96 -0.92 -21.28 1.01
N ARG A 97 -0.37 -22.43 1.41
CA ARG A 97 -1.08 -23.48 2.13
C ARG A 97 -0.16 -23.99 3.25
N GLY A 98 -0.50 -23.71 4.49
CA GLY A 98 0.43 -23.89 5.59
C GLY A 98 1.69 -23.06 5.37
N ALA A 99 2.85 -23.65 5.60
CA ALA A 99 4.13 -23.02 5.36
C ALA A 99 4.60 -23.10 3.89
N VAL A 100 3.80 -23.72 2.99
CA VAL A 100 4.17 -23.92 1.59
C VAL A 100 3.65 -22.78 0.72
N ARG A 101 4.55 -22.06 0.10
CA ARG A 101 4.23 -21.00 -0.86
C ARG A 101 4.01 -21.61 -2.25
N LEU A 102 2.77 -21.52 -2.74
CA LEU A 102 2.37 -22.04 -4.05
C LEU A 102 2.69 -21.03 -5.16
N ARG A 103 2.48 -19.74 -4.90
CA ARG A 103 2.77 -18.65 -5.84
C ARG A 103 3.10 -17.36 -5.08
N ARG A 104 4.00 -16.56 -5.62
CA ARG A 104 4.32 -15.22 -5.10
C ARG A 104 4.46 -14.25 -6.26
N PHE A 105 3.96 -13.04 -6.08
CA PHE A 105 4.07 -11.97 -7.06
C PHE A 105 4.22 -10.62 -6.37
N PRO A 106 4.86 -9.64 -7.03
CA PRO A 106 5.07 -8.31 -6.49
C PRO A 106 3.73 -7.59 -6.32
N ALA A 107 3.65 -6.79 -5.29
CA ALA A 107 2.50 -5.96 -4.98
C ALA A 107 2.94 -4.56 -4.60
N GLU A 108 2.13 -3.58 -4.97
CA GLU A 108 2.32 -2.20 -4.60
C GLU A 108 1.24 -1.83 -3.57
N MET A 109 1.65 -1.18 -2.50
CA MET A 109 0.75 -0.63 -1.50
C MET A 109 0.94 0.88 -1.44
N ALA A 110 -0.14 1.61 -1.17
CA ALA A 110 0.00 3.01 -0.88
C ALA A 110 0.93 3.12 0.34
N ALA A 111 2.06 3.82 0.18
CA ALA A 111 2.80 4.28 1.35
C ALA A 111 1.81 5.07 2.22
N ASP A 112 2.04 5.17 3.54
CA ASP A 112 1.18 5.85 4.53
C ASP A 112 0.88 7.35 4.22
N GLN A 113 0.87 7.70 2.95
CA GLN A 113 0.52 8.99 2.42
C GLN A 113 -0.99 9.02 2.17
N ALA A 114 -1.70 9.52 3.17
CA ALA A 114 -3.07 9.94 2.93
C ALA A 114 -3.10 10.98 1.80
N PRO A 115 -3.94 10.84 0.79
CA PRO A 115 -4.32 12.00 0.00
C PRO A 115 -4.98 12.99 0.96
N GLU A 116 -4.54 14.23 0.94
CA GLU A 116 -5.08 15.33 1.77
C GLU A 116 -6.61 15.49 1.68
N ALA A 117 -7.22 14.90 0.65
CA ALA A 117 -8.66 14.94 0.41
C ALA A 117 -9.52 14.07 1.35
N ALA A 118 -8.98 13.10 2.05
CA ALA A 118 -9.79 12.19 2.87
C ALA A 118 -9.71 12.43 4.39
N GLY A 119 -8.90 13.37 4.84
CA GLY A 119 -8.84 13.81 6.25
C GLY A 119 -8.37 12.78 7.28
N ARG A 120 -8.09 11.54 6.88
CA ARG A 120 -7.54 10.50 7.75
C ARG A 120 -6.49 9.66 7.02
N PRO A 121 -5.30 9.44 7.61
CA PRO A 121 -4.34 8.48 7.09
C PRO A 121 -4.97 7.08 7.15
N VAL A 122 -5.06 6.42 6.00
CA VAL A 122 -5.47 5.03 5.92
C VAL A 122 -4.22 4.19 6.08
N ALA A 123 -4.03 3.60 7.25
CA ALA A 123 -2.91 2.71 7.50
C ALA A 123 -2.95 1.48 6.60
N ALA A 124 -1.78 0.94 6.27
CA ALA A 124 -1.69 -0.34 5.58
C ALA A 124 -2.49 -1.41 6.36
N PRO A 125 -3.27 -2.25 5.68
CA PRO A 125 -4.06 -3.27 6.35
C PRO A 125 -3.14 -4.25 7.10
N ARG A 126 -3.54 -4.64 8.30
CA ARG A 126 -2.84 -5.62 9.14
C ARG A 126 -3.81 -6.62 9.71
N GLY A 127 -3.31 -7.82 10.01
CA GLY A 127 -4.08 -8.87 10.67
C GLY A 127 -4.75 -9.83 9.70
N LEU A 128 -5.59 -10.71 10.26
CA LEU A 128 -6.39 -11.65 9.50
C LEU A 128 -7.65 -10.98 8.99
N ARG A 129 -7.92 -11.18 7.71
CA ARG A 129 -9.14 -10.82 7.00
C ARG A 129 -9.69 -12.04 6.27
N HIS A 130 -10.90 -11.93 5.72
CA HIS A 130 -11.48 -12.98 4.90
C HIS A 130 -11.98 -12.37 3.60
N VAL A 131 -11.83 -13.11 2.52
CA VAL A 131 -12.40 -12.72 1.23
C VAL A 131 -13.92 -12.67 1.35
N GLU A 132 -14.51 -11.54 1.07
CA GLU A 132 -15.97 -11.37 1.03
C GLU A 132 -16.50 -11.68 -0.36
N ARG A 133 -15.89 -11.08 -1.37
CA ARG A 133 -16.32 -11.26 -2.77
C ARG A 133 -15.21 -10.91 -3.77
N LEU A 134 -15.39 -11.37 -4.98
CA LEU A 134 -14.62 -10.94 -6.14
C LEU A 134 -15.45 -9.93 -6.92
N VAL A 135 -14.79 -8.91 -7.47
CA VAL A 135 -15.40 -7.85 -8.28
C VAL A 135 -14.69 -7.82 -9.63
N ALA A 136 -15.43 -7.88 -10.71
CA ALA A 136 -14.92 -7.80 -12.07
C ALA A 136 -15.06 -6.39 -12.66
N ALA A 137 -14.39 -6.13 -13.79
CA ALA A 137 -14.57 -4.88 -14.51
C ALA A 137 -16.04 -4.69 -14.91
N GLY A 138 -16.56 -3.49 -14.66
CA GLY A 138 -17.97 -3.16 -14.96
C GLY A 138 -18.97 -3.50 -13.87
N ASP A 139 -18.60 -4.28 -12.87
CA ASP A 139 -19.42 -4.48 -11.67
C ASP A 139 -19.58 -3.16 -10.88
N PRO A 140 -20.61 -3.04 -10.03
CA PRO A 140 -20.68 -1.93 -9.08
C PRO A 140 -19.41 -1.86 -8.23
N ALA A 141 -18.87 -0.66 -8.09
CA ALA A 141 -17.69 -0.45 -7.24
C ALA A 141 -18.00 -0.92 -5.80
N PRO A 142 -17.04 -1.52 -5.11
CA PRO A 142 -17.22 -1.88 -3.71
C PRO A 142 -17.45 -0.62 -2.88
N ASP A 143 -18.34 -0.73 -1.90
CA ASP A 143 -18.55 0.33 -0.91
C ASP A 143 -17.34 0.37 0.02
N VAL A 144 -16.44 1.30 -0.26
CA VAL A 144 -15.22 1.50 0.52
C VAL A 144 -15.15 2.97 0.92
N PRO A 145 -14.85 3.28 2.19
CA PRO A 145 -14.98 4.63 2.76
C PRO A 145 -14.13 5.71 2.07
N TRP A 146 -13.17 5.32 1.27
CA TRP A 146 -12.20 6.21 0.61
C TRP A 146 -12.36 6.26 -0.91
N TRP A 147 -13.34 5.53 -1.48
CA TRP A 147 -13.62 5.65 -2.91
C TRP A 147 -14.27 7.01 -3.20
N PRO A 148 -13.67 7.83 -4.07
CA PRO A 148 -14.26 9.12 -4.44
C PRO A 148 -15.42 8.88 -5.40
N GLY A 149 -16.53 8.37 -4.88
CA GLY A 149 -17.71 8.08 -5.67
C GLY A 149 -18.78 9.14 -5.44
N GLU A 150 -19.00 10.00 -6.42
CA GLU A 150 -20.29 10.68 -6.58
C GLU A 150 -21.30 9.69 -7.15
N SER A 151 -22.52 9.70 -6.62
CA SER A 151 -23.64 8.93 -7.20
C SER A 151 -23.90 9.31 -8.67
N PRO A 152 -24.22 8.36 -9.54
CA PRO A 152 -24.52 6.94 -9.31
C PRO A 152 -23.26 6.07 -9.18
N GLN A 153 -23.37 4.95 -8.47
CA GLN A 153 -22.24 4.07 -8.15
C GLN A 153 -21.33 3.85 -9.35
N PRO A 154 -20.07 4.30 -9.31
CA PRO A 154 -19.17 4.13 -10.44
C PRO A 154 -18.94 2.64 -10.69
N ARG A 155 -18.76 2.28 -11.95
CA ARG A 155 -18.39 0.91 -12.32
C ARG A 155 -16.94 0.67 -11.95
N TRP A 156 -16.64 -0.55 -11.49
CA TRP A 156 -15.30 -0.92 -11.11
C TRP A 156 -14.36 -0.90 -12.33
N PRO A 157 -13.25 -0.12 -12.27
CA PRO A 157 -12.42 0.12 -13.45
C PRO A 157 -11.33 -0.93 -13.68
N THR A 158 -11.12 -1.85 -12.73
CA THR A 158 -10.02 -2.81 -12.83
C THR A 158 -10.51 -4.19 -13.27
N PRO A 159 -9.69 -5.01 -13.95
CA PRO A 159 -10.09 -6.32 -14.46
C PRO A 159 -10.61 -7.26 -13.36
N LEU A 160 -10.05 -7.17 -12.18
CA LEU A 160 -10.39 -8.02 -11.04
C LEU A 160 -10.02 -7.32 -9.73
N ALA A 161 -10.87 -7.46 -8.74
CA ALA A 161 -10.52 -7.14 -7.35
C ALA A 161 -11.04 -8.21 -6.39
N VAL A 162 -10.31 -8.40 -5.31
CA VAL A 162 -10.67 -9.19 -4.14
C VAL A 162 -11.05 -8.21 -3.05
N VAL A 163 -12.28 -8.25 -2.60
CA VAL A 163 -12.76 -7.48 -1.45
C VAL A 163 -12.61 -8.36 -0.23
N ALA A 164 -11.80 -7.91 0.71
CA ALA A 164 -11.62 -8.56 1.99
C ALA A 164 -12.36 -7.80 3.10
N SER A 165 -12.66 -8.48 4.20
CA SER A 165 -13.39 -7.93 5.33
C SER A 165 -12.76 -6.65 5.86
N GLY A 166 -13.61 -5.69 6.27
CA GLY A 166 -13.18 -4.36 6.67
C GLY A 166 -12.85 -3.43 5.50
N GLY A 167 -13.34 -3.73 4.28
CA GLY A 167 -13.20 -2.86 3.11
C GLY A 167 -11.80 -2.85 2.49
N VAL A 168 -10.97 -3.84 2.80
CA VAL A 168 -9.62 -3.95 2.22
C VAL A 168 -9.71 -4.51 0.81
N LEU A 169 -8.99 -3.90 -0.14
CA LEU A 169 -8.96 -4.32 -1.53
C LEU A 169 -7.59 -4.85 -1.94
N ILE A 170 -7.59 -5.98 -2.66
CA ILE A 170 -6.46 -6.43 -3.47
C ILE A 170 -6.94 -6.37 -4.92
N TYR A 171 -6.36 -5.50 -5.75
CA TYR A 171 -6.89 -5.27 -7.09
C TYR A 171 -5.83 -5.35 -8.18
N ALA A 172 -6.28 -5.81 -9.33
CA ALA A 172 -5.47 -5.86 -10.54
C ALA A 172 -5.23 -4.45 -11.09
N ARG A 173 -3.99 -4.12 -11.44
CA ARG A 173 -3.69 -2.85 -12.12
C ARG A 173 -4.46 -2.78 -13.44
N PRO A 174 -5.26 -1.73 -13.70
CA PRO A 174 -5.93 -1.55 -14.97
C PRO A 174 -4.93 -1.16 -16.08
N ASP A 175 -5.32 -1.36 -17.34
CA ASP A 175 -4.49 -1.02 -18.50
C ASP A 175 -4.47 0.49 -18.79
N SER A 176 -5.47 1.23 -18.31
CA SER A 176 -5.63 2.67 -18.56
C SER A 176 -6.24 3.41 -17.36
N GLY A 177 -6.19 4.73 -17.44
CA GLY A 177 -6.74 5.60 -16.40
C GLY A 177 -5.76 5.93 -15.27
N ALA A 178 -6.25 6.65 -14.26
CA ALA A 178 -5.41 7.14 -13.17
C ALA A 178 -4.75 6.01 -12.36
N LEU A 179 -5.46 4.89 -12.16
CA LEU A 179 -4.96 3.74 -11.40
C LEU A 179 -3.93 2.88 -12.17
N ALA A 180 -3.76 3.10 -13.48
CA ALA A 180 -2.71 2.47 -14.27
C ALA A 180 -1.34 3.11 -14.04
N GLN A 181 -1.29 4.35 -13.55
CA GLN A 181 -0.05 5.10 -13.36
C GLN A 181 0.81 4.48 -12.25
N PRO A 182 2.16 4.46 -12.42
CA PRO A 182 3.07 4.04 -11.36
C PRO A 182 2.87 4.86 -10.08
N GLY A 183 2.93 4.21 -8.93
CA GLY A 183 2.80 4.86 -7.62
C GLY A 183 1.38 5.32 -7.24
N ARG A 184 0.41 5.25 -8.15
CA ARG A 184 -1.00 5.54 -7.83
C ARG A 184 -1.72 4.29 -7.36
N VAL A 185 -1.66 4.04 -6.06
CA VAL A 185 -2.37 2.96 -5.39
C VAL A 185 -3.49 3.55 -4.54
N LEU A 186 -4.63 2.89 -4.52
CA LEU A 186 -5.76 3.30 -3.67
C LEU A 186 -5.37 3.21 -2.19
N PRO A 187 -5.76 4.18 -1.34
CA PRO A 187 -5.43 4.17 0.08
C PRO A 187 -5.90 2.88 0.77
N GLY A 188 -5.05 2.25 1.58
CA GLY A 188 -5.37 1.01 2.27
C GLY A 188 -5.58 -0.21 1.37
N ALA A 189 -5.29 -0.11 0.08
CA ALA A 189 -5.42 -1.20 -0.86
C ALA A 189 -4.07 -1.74 -1.34
N VAL A 190 -4.11 -2.92 -1.94
CA VAL A 190 -2.97 -3.63 -2.51
C VAL A 190 -3.17 -3.74 -4.02
N ARG A 191 -2.25 -3.21 -4.79
CA ARG A 191 -2.24 -3.31 -6.26
C ARG A 191 -1.28 -4.38 -6.73
N VAL A 192 -1.72 -5.24 -7.64
CA VAL A 192 -0.92 -6.30 -8.24
C VAL A 192 -1.04 -6.27 -9.76
N ALA A 193 -0.14 -6.92 -10.47
CA ALA A 193 -0.26 -7.02 -11.92
C ALA A 193 -1.50 -7.85 -12.31
N ALA A 194 -2.18 -7.46 -13.40
CA ALA A 194 -3.44 -8.10 -13.80
C ALA A 194 -3.30 -9.60 -14.10
N HIS A 195 -2.20 -9.98 -14.76
CA HIS A 195 -1.93 -11.39 -15.08
C HIS A 195 -1.66 -12.25 -13.83
N ASP A 196 -1.07 -11.67 -12.79
CA ASP A 196 -0.77 -12.38 -11.55
C ASP A 196 -2.04 -12.68 -10.76
N LEU A 197 -2.92 -11.67 -10.60
CA LEU A 197 -4.18 -11.87 -9.90
C LEU A 197 -5.12 -12.81 -10.69
N ALA A 198 -5.15 -12.68 -12.01
CA ALA A 198 -5.92 -13.58 -12.88
C ALA A 198 -5.46 -15.04 -12.74
N ALA A 199 -4.16 -15.28 -12.61
CA ALA A 199 -3.60 -16.62 -12.51
C ALA A 199 -3.97 -17.37 -11.21
N ILE A 200 -4.37 -16.67 -10.15
CA ILE A 200 -4.84 -17.29 -8.90
C ILE A 200 -6.35 -17.14 -8.68
N ARG A 201 -7.07 -16.47 -9.60
CA ARG A 201 -8.51 -16.19 -9.48
C ARG A 201 -9.33 -17.43 -9.14
N ALA A 202 -9.09 -18.55 -9.83
CA ALA A 202 -9.82 -19.79 -9.62
C ALA A 202 -9.62 -20.40 -8.23
N SER A 203 -8.54 -20.02 -7.54
CA SER A 203 -8.22 -20.49 -6.19
C SER A 203 -8.80 -19.58 -5.10
N ILE A 204 -9.28 -18.39 -5.46
CA ILE A 204 -9.82 -17.42 -4.48
C ILE A 204 -11.32 -17.66 -4.36
N THR A 205 -11.75 -17.94 -3.14
CA THR A 205 -13.17 -18.17 -2.81
C THR A 205 -13.61 -17.28 -1.65
N PRO A 206 -14.89 -16.90 -1.58
CA PRO A 206 -15.43 -16.24 -0.40
C PRO A 206 -15.16 -17.04 0.87
N GLY A 207 -14.81 -16.35 1.96
CA GLY A 207 -14.40 -16.97 3.21
C GLY A 207 -12.91 -17.34 3.30
N MET A 208 -12.16 -17.31 2.19
CA MET A 208 -10.72 -17.58 2.19
C MET A 208 -9.98 -16.61 3.12
N PRO A 209 -9.07 -17.11 4.01
CA PRO A 209 -8.25 -16.24 4.85
C PRO A 209 -7.27 -15.39 4.03
N VAL A 210 -7.05 -14.15 4.50
CA VAL A 210 -6.07 -13.21 3.96
C VAL A 210 -5.28 -12.65 5.13
N TYR A 211 -4.01 -12.96 5.20
CA TYR A 211 -3.10 -12.51 6.26
C TYR A 211 -2.30 -11.29 5.78
N PHE A 212 -2.42 -10.18 6.50
CA PHE A 212 -1.66 -8.94 6.26
C PHE A 212 -0.60 -8.77 7.34
N PHE A 213 0.69 -8.68 6.96
CA PHE A 213 1.83 -8.51 7.85
C PHE A 213 2.95 -7.65 7.26
#